data_cbd8b92d768c54286197364e33737701
#
_entry.id   cbd8b92d768c54286197364e33737701
#
_cell.length_a   1.000
_cell.length_b   1.000
_cell.length_c   1.000
_cell.angle_alpha   90.00
_cell.angle_beta   90.00
_cell.angle_gamma   90.00
#
_symmetry.space_group_name_H-M   'P 1'
#
loop_
_entity.id
_entity.type
_entity.pdbx_description
1 polymer ?
#
loop_
_entity_poly.entity_id
_entity_poly.type
_entity_poly.pdbx_seq_one_letter_code
_entity_poly.pdbx_strand_id
1 'polypeptide(L)' 'MLKLWLIIKNYIKDSNFKINYVNNSVNVINYDTILEVRDSVITLKKEDKIIYIKGEDLRLNKLLENEVLVTGLIKSIEL' A
#
# COMPACT_ATOMS: atom_id res chain seq x y z
N MET A 1 10.92 -8.13 3.16
CA MET A 1 10.15 -7.42 2.13
C MET A 1 9.91 -8.23 0.87
N LEU A 2 10.92 -9.01 0.40
CA LEU A 2 10.73 -9.83 -0.78
C LEU A 2 9.62 -10.86 -0.62
N LYS A 3 9.51 -11.48 0.57
CA LYS A 3 8.43 -12.43 0.85
C LYS A 3 7.06 -11.80 0.74
N LEU A 4 6.91 -10.60 1.29
CA LEU A 4 5.64 -9.88 1.25
C LEU A 4 5.25 -9.56 -0.21
N TRP A 5 6.23 -9.11 -1.00
CA TRP A 5 5.99 -8.82 -2.41
C TRP A 5 5.53 -10.06 -3.18
N LEU A 6 6.17 -11.22 -2.93
CA LEU A 6 5.79 -12.46 -3.60
C LEU A 6 4.38 -12.89 -3.22
N ILE A 7 4.01 -12.74 -1.94
CA ILE A 7 2.66 -13.07 -1.48
C ILE A 7 1.62 -12.19 -2.17
N ILE A 8 1.87 -10.89 -2.22
CA ILE A 8 0.97 -9.94 -2.88
C ILE A 8 0.81 -10.29 -4.34
N LYS A 9 1.91 -10.58 -5.02
CA LYS A 9 1.91 -10.91 -6.44
C LYS A 9 1.13 -12.19 -6.73
N ASN A 10 1.14 -13.15 -5.82
CA ASN A 10 0.38 -14.38 -5.97
C ASN A 10 -1.13 -14.18 -5.83
N TYR A 11 -1.56 -13.20 -5.03
CA TYR A 11 -2.97 -12.92 -4.81
C TYR A 11 -3.56 -11.92 -5.79
N ILE A 12 -2.74 -11.05 -6.37
CA ILE A 12 -3.18 -9.98 -7.25
C ILE A 12 -2.69 -10.28 -8.66
N LYS A 13 -3.62 -10.36 -9.60
CA LYS A 13 -3.32 -10.80 -10.96
C LYS A 13 -2.69 -9.71 -11.82
N ASP A 14 -2.90 -8.44 -11.49
CA ASP A 14 -2.35 -7.34 -12.27
C ASP A 14 -0.84 -7.28 -12.08
N SER A 15 -0.08 -7.60 -13.12
CA SER A 15 1.38 -7.62 -13.08
C SER A 15 1.99 -6.22 -12.93
N ASN A 16 1.20 -5.17 -13.15
CA ASN A 16 1.66 -3.79 -12.99
C ASN A 16 1.44 -3.24 -11.58
N PHE A 17 0.74 -4.01 -10.73
CA PHE A 17 0.58 -3.62 -9.35
C PHE A 17 1.90 -3.77 -8.61
N LYS A 18 2.32 -2.72 -7.89
CA LYS A 18 3.58 -2.72 -7.16
C LYS A 18 3.43 -2.06 -5.81
N ILE A 19 4.13 -2.60 -4.83
CA ILE A 19 4.31 -1.97 -3.53
C ILE A 19 5.81 -1.86 -3.30
N ASN A 20 6.30 -0.63 -3.16
CA ASN A 20 7.72 -0.36 -2.89
C ASN A 20 7.84 0.22 -1.49
N TYR A 21 8.61 -0.45 -0.65
CA TYR A 21 8.86 0.02 0.71
C TYR A 21 10.33 0.43 0.84
N VAL A 22 10.56 1.68 1.20
CA VAL A 22 11.90 2.20 1.43
C VAL A 22 11.87 3.09 2.67
N ASN A 23 12.58 2.70 3.71
CA ASN A 23 12.61 3.41 4.99
C ASN A 23 11.17 3.58 5.51
N ASN A 24 10.73 4.76 5.81
CA ASN A 24 9.37 4.99 6.31
C ASN A 24 8.44 5.47 5.20
N SER A 25 8.57 4.86 4.02
CA SER A 25 7.75 5.24 2.86
C SER A 25 7.24 4.00 2.15
N VAL A 26 5.98 4.00 1.77
CA VAL A 26 5.37 2.95 0.96
C VAL A 26 4.76 3.60 -0.27
N ASN A 27 5.22 3.18 -1.42
CA ASN A 27 4.68 3.64 -2.70
C ASN A 27 3.87 2.50 -3.31
N VAL A 28 2.59 2.75 -3.57
CA VAL A 28 1.68 1.75 -4.15
C VAL A 28 1.28 2.21 -5.53
N ILE A 29 1.55 1.39 -6.53
CA ILE A 29 1.30 1.69 -7.94
C ILE A 29 0.23 0.75 -8.49
N ASN A 30 -0.71 1.32 -9.23
CA ASN A 30 -1.82 0.60 -9.87
C ASN A 30 -2.81 0.00 -8.87
N TYR A 31 -3.06 0.70 -7.79
CA TYR A 31 -4.18 0.37 -6.92
C TYR A 31 -5.49 0.80 -7.60
N ASP A 32 -6.61 0.24 -7.15
CA ASP A 32 -7.92 0.59 -7.72
C ASP A 32 -8.56 1.77 -7.00
N THR A 33 -8.60 1.73 -5.66
CA THR A 33 -9.22 2.80 -4.91
C THR A 33 -8.66 2.87 -3.49
N ILE A 34 -8.79 4.03 -2.87
CA ILE A 34 -8.46 4.23 -1.47
C ILE A 34 -9.75 4.14 -0.67
N LEU A 35 -9.79 3.23 0.29
CA LEU A 35 -10.97 3.00 1.11
C LEU A 35 -10.98 3.84 2.38
N GLU A 36 -9.81 4.04 3.01
CA GLU A 36 -9.71 4.70 4.28
C GLU A 36 -8.35 5.33 4.45
N VAL A 37 -8.32 6.52 5.06
CA VAL A 37 -7.07 7.20 5.40
C VAL A 37 -7.16 7.65 6.85
N ARG A 38 -6.33 7.04 7.70
CA ARG A 38 -6.19 7.42 9.11
C ARG A 38 -4.71 7.52 9.43
N ASP A 39 -4.37 8.15 10.53
CA ASP A 39 -2.97 8.23 10.94
C ASP A 39 -2.40 6.88 11.40
N SER A 40 -3.25 5.91 11.71
CA SER A 40 -2.82 4.57 12.14
C SER A 40 -2.99 3.51 11.06
N VAL A 41 -3.79 3.75 10.03
CA VAL A 41 -4.02 2.79 8.97
C VAL A 41 -4.45 3.49 7.69
N ILE A 42 -3.91 3.03 6.57
CA ILE A 42 -4.36 3.45 5.26
C ILE A 42 -4.77 2.19 4.52
N THR A 43 -5.98 2.16 4.00
CA THR A 43 -6.58 0.98 3.39
C THR A 43 -6.82 1.23 1.91
N LEU A 44 -6.29 0.34 1.10
CA LEU A 44 -6.41 0.41 -0.36
C LEU A 44 -7.08 -0.85 -0.86
N LYS A 45 -7.64 -0.76 -2.04
CA LYS A 45 -8.24 -1.92 -2.69
C LYS A 45 -7.60 -2.15 -4.05
N LYS A 46 -7.32 -3.40 -4.35
CA LYS A 46 -6.87 -3.84 -5.67
C LYS A 46 -7.63 -5.12 -6.01
N GLU A 47 -8.40 -5.07 -7.09
CA GLU A 47 -9.28 -6.19 -7.49
C GLU A 47 -10.23 -6.49 -6.32
N ASP A 48 -10.30 -7.72 -5.85
CA ASP A 48 -11.12 -8.08 -4.69
C ASP A 48 -10.30 -8.17 -3.39
N LYS A 49 -9.07 -7.67 -3.41
CA LYS A 49 -8.19 -7.72 -2.25
C LYS A 49 -8.10 -6.35 -1.58
N ILE A 50 -8.00 -6.38 -0.26
CA ILE A 50 -7.84 -5.18 0.54
C ILE A 50 -6.45 -5.17 1.14
N ILE A 51 -5.76 -4.04 1.02
CA ILE A 51 -4.39 -3.87 1.47
C ILE A 51 -4.40 -2.89 2.64
N TYR A 52 -3.89 -3.31 3.79
CA TYR A 52 -3.80 -2.48 4.97
C TYR A 52 -2.35 -2.06 5.20
N ILE A 53 -2.11 -0.76 5.22
CA ILE A 53 -0.82 -0.20 5.61
C ILE A 53 -1.01 0.34 7.02
N LYS A 54 -0.39 -0.30 8.00
CA LYS A 54 -0.56 0.04 9.41
C LYS A 54 0.70 0.68 9.97
N GLY A 55 0.52 1.62 10.87
CA GLY A 55 1.65 2.30 11.49
C GLY A 55 1.23 3.43 12.40
N GLU A 56 2.09 4.46 12.47
CA GLU A 56 1.83 5.66 13.26
C GLU A 56 2.20 6.90 12.44
N ASP A 57 1.42 7.94 12.62
CA ASP A 57 1.62 9.21 11.92
C ASP A 57 1.65 9.03 10.41
N LEU A 58 0.80 8.16 9.90
CA LEU A 58 0.73 7.89 8.47
C LEU A 58 0.12 9.08 7.72
N ARG A 59 0.68 9.39 6.56
CA ARG A 59 0.22 10.49 5.70
C ARG A 59 0.30 10.09 4.25
N LEU A 60 -0.62 10.62 3.45
CA LEU A 60 -0.54 10.54 2.01
C LEU A 60 0.26 11.76 1.53
N ASN A 61 1.50 11.54 1.10
CA ASN A 61 2.35 12.63 0.64
C ASN A 61 2.26 12.88 -0.86
N LYS A 62 1.79 11.89 -1.59
CA LYS A 62 1.64 12.01 -3.04
C LYS A 62 0.43 11.18 -3.45
N LEU A 63 -0.49 11.79 -4.18
CA LEU A 63 -1.67 11.11 -4.64
C LEU A 63 -1.86 11.41 -6.12
N LEU A 64 -1.56 10.42 -6.94
CA LEU A 64 -1.79 10.46 -8.38
C LEU A 64 -2.92 9.49 -8.72
N GLU A 65 -3.34 9.51 -9.96
CA GLU A 65 -4.47 8.70 -10.39
C GLU A 65 -4.29 7.22 -10.07
N ASN A 66 -3.08 6.70 -10.25
CA ASN A 66 -2.79 5.28 -10.07
C ASN A 66 -1.62 5.02 -9.13
N GLU A 67 -1.19 6.02 -8.37
CA GLU A 67 -0.03 5.90 -7.51
C GLU A 67 -0.22 6.73 -6.25
N VAL A 68 0.15 6.16 -5.12
CA VAL A 68 0.08 6.85 -3.84
C VAL A 68 1.37 6.61 -3.06
N LEU A 69 1.84 7.66 -2.39
CA LEU A 69 2.99 7.59 -1.49
C LEU A 69 2.52 7.80 -0.07
N VAL A 70 2.72 6.79 0.76
CA VAL A 70 2.39 6.82 2.19
C VAL A 70 3.69 6.98 2.97
N THR A 71 3.74 7.95 3.86
CA THR A 71 4.89 8.15 4.74
C THR A 71 4.46 8.09 6.19
N GLY A 72 5.44 7.88 7.09
CA GLY A 72 5.21 7.76 8.51
C GLY A 72 5.97 6.57 9.05
N LEU A 73 5.67 6.20 10.29
CA LEU A 73 6.25 5.00 10.87
C LEU A 73 5.46 3.78 10.41
N ILE A 74 5.96 3.11 9.40
CA ILE A 74 5.28 1.94 8.82
C ILE A 74 5.59 0.73 9.69
N LYS A 75 4.56 0.08 10.21
CA LYS A 75 4.71 -1.09 11.05
C LYS A 75 4.41 -2.39 10.32
N SER A 76 3.41 -2.40 9.47
CA SER A 76 3.06 -3.60 8.71
C SER A 76 2.28 -3.24 7.45
N ILE A 77 2.34 -4.15 6.49
CA ILE A 77 1.53 -4.11 5.29
C ILE A 77 0.84 -5.47 5.23
N GLU A 78 -0.49 -5.47 5.25
CA GLU A 78 -1.27 -6.71 5.34
C GLU A 78 -2.29 -6.81 4.21
N LEU A 79 -2.58 -8.02 3.85
CA LEU A 79 -3.63 -8.33 2.89
C LEU A 79 -4.86 -8.90 3.59
#